data_3b61c9b91c61a1a667e5bff1cf02c4bd
#
_entry.id   3b61c9b91c61a1a667e5bff1cf02c4bd
#
_cell.length_a   1.000
_cell.length_b   1.000
_cell.length_c   1.000
_cell.angle_alpha   90.00
_cell.angle_beta   90.00
_cell.angle_gamma   90.00
#
_symmetry.space_group_name_H-M   'P 1'
#
loop_
_entity.id
_entity.type
_entity.pdbx_description
1 polymer ?
#
loop_
_entity_poly.entity_id
_entity_poly.type
_entity_poly.pdbx_seq_one_letter_code
_entity_poly.pdbx_strand_id
1 'polypeptide(L)'
;MRRAIIGRVVITVMIMLLFLVVGCNGAVTVHASENDQDDSYSYHYKVIIKDYANVLTKSQEEQLMETMQETARYCNVLCEISEFAFHSSAYHAESSYKRELGTLDGVMFLIDLYNRQIYIYSYGEPYKIITKTNAYTITDNVYEYASEEKYFECANEAFKQINMLLVGEQISRPMKHISNILLAIIFSILLNYLLLKKTSKVYDLS
;
A
#
# COMPACT_ATOMS: atom_id res chain seq x y z
N MET A 1 -8.55 -47.48 -18.26
CA MET A 1 -7.44 -46.54 -18.52
C MET A 1 -7.82 -45.04 -18.32
N ARG A 2 -8.96 -44.52 -18.84
CA ARG A 2 -9.36 -43.10 -18.71
C ARG A 2 -9.41 -42.60 -17.27
N ARG A 3 -9.97 -43.36 -16.30
CA ARG A 3 -10.08 -42.94 -14.89
C ARG A 3 -8.72 -42.78 -14.18
N ALA A 4 -7.72 -43.57 -14.57
CA ALA A 4 -6.38 -43.50 -13.99
C ALA A 4 -5.57 -42.27 -14.49
N ILE A 5 -5.81 -41.85 -15.73
CA ILE A 5 -5.16 -40.67 -16.33
C ILE A 5 -5.74 -39.39 -15.73
N ILE A 6 -7.08 -39.31 -15.58
CA ILE A 6 -7.76 -38.18 -14.96
C ILE A 6 -7.34 -38.03 -13.49
N GLY A 7 -7.25 -39.13 -12.74
CA GLY A 7 -6.78 -39.13 -11.35
C GLY A 7 -5.34 -38.59 -11.20
N ARG A 8 -4.44 -38.99 -12.11
CA ARG A 8 -3.05 -38.52 -12.11
C ARG A 8 -2.94 -37.02 -12.43
N VAL A 9 -3.71 -36.52 -13.39
CA VAL A 9 -3.73 -35.09 -13.74
C VAL A 9 -4.28 -34.24 -12.59
N VAL A 10 -5.36 -34.68 -11.93
CA VAL A 10 -5.94 -34.00 -10.77
C VAL A 10 -4.96 -33.97 -9.61
N ILE A 11 -4.26 -35.06 -9.32
CA ILE A 11 -3.26 -35.11 -8.24
C ILE A 11 -2.07 -34.20 -8.56
N THR A 12 -1.60 -34.15 -9.81
CA THR A 12 -0.48 -33.28 -10.20
C THR A 12 -0.85 -31.80 -10.07
N VAL A 13 -2.06 -31.42 -10.44
CA VAL A 13 -2.57 -30.05 -10.30
C VAL A 13 -2.75 -29.68 -8.81
N MET A 14 -3.25 -30.59 -7.98
CA MET A 14 -3.36 -30.39 -6.54
C MET A 14 -1.98 -30.22 -5.87
N ILE A 15 -0.99 -31.02 -6.26
CA ILE A 15 0.37 -30.90 -5.72
C ILE A 15 1.00 -29.59 -6.16
N MET A 16 0.80 -29.14 -7.40
CA MET A 16 1.30 -27.85 -7.90
C MET A 16 0.65 -26.66 -7.20
N LEU A 17 -0.65 -26.75 -6.90
CA LEU A 17 -1.36 -25.75 -6.08
C LEU A 17 -0.86 -25.70 -4.63
N LEU A 18 -0.53 -26.86 -4.04
CA LEU A 18 0.04 -26.93 -2.70
C LEU A 18 1.43 -26.29 -2.62
N PHE A 19 2.27 -26.48 -3.64
CA PHE A 19 3.60 -25.84 -3.73
C PHE A 19 3.52 -24.31 -3.89
N LEU A 20 2.49 -23.79 -4.56
CA LEU A 20 2.27 -22.36 -4.70
C LEU A 20 1.87 -21.68 -3.36
N VAL A 21 1.18 -22.41 -2.49
CA VAL A 21 0.76 -21.90 -1.16
C VAL A 21 1.91 -21.97 -0.15
N VAL A 22 2.79 -22.97 -0.24
CA VAL A 22 3.92 -23.15 0.71
C VAL A 22 5.14 -22.29 0.34
N GLY A 23 5.26 -21.86 -0.93
CA GLY A 23 6.42 -21.10 -1.41
C GLY A 23 6.49 -19.61 -0.99
N CYS A 24 5.50 -19.08 -0.27
CA CYS A 24 5.44 -17.67 0.10
C CYS A 24 5.91 -17.34 1.54
N ASN A 25 6.47 -18.31 2.28
CA ASN A 25 7.05 -18.04 3.60
C ASN A 25 8.58 -17.93 3.51
N GLY A 26 9.07 -17.00 2.72
CA GLY A 26 10.45 -16.54 2.77
C GLY A 26 10.63 -15.64 4.01
N ALA A 27 11.04 -16.20 5.13
CA ALA A 27 11.51 -15.41 6.26
C ALA A 27 12.81 -14.70 5.85
N VAL A 28 12.72 -13.40 5.61
CA VAL A 28 13.90 -12.54 5.47
C VAL A 28 14.38 -12.24 6.87
N THR A 29 15.49 -12.86 7.28
CA THR A 29 16.23 -12.44 8.47
C THR A 29 16.90 -11.10 8.16
N VAL A 30 16.37 -10.03 8.72
CA VAL A 30 17.01 -8.72 8.70
C VAL A 30 18.11 -8.73 9.77
N HIS A 31 19.37 -8.66 9.34
CA HIS A 31 20.45 -8.28 10.21
C HIS A 31 20.29 -6.79 10.56
N ALA A 32 19.92 -6.51 11.79
CA ALA A 32 20.04 -5.18 12.35
C ALA A 32 21.54 -4.85 12.46
N SER A 33 21.98 -3.88 11.69
CA SER A 33 23.26 -3.22 11.91
C SER A 33 23.01 -2.12 12.94
N GLU A 34 23.37 -2.38 14.19
CA GLU A 34 23.53 -1.33 15.18
C GLU A 34 24.70 -0.45 14.73
N ASN A 35 24.39 0.73 14.25
CA ASN A 35 25.30 1.86 14.24
C ASN A 35 24.72 2.93 15.15
N ASP A 36 25.12 2.86 16.42
CA ASP A 36 25.11 4.00 17.32
C ASP A 36 26.02 5.08 16.71
N GLN A 37 25.43 6.08 16.11
CA GLN A 37 26.02 7.41 15.98
C GLN A 37 25.05 8.41 16.57
N ASP A 38 25.37 8.77 17.82
CA ASP A 38 24.94 9.96 18.52
C ASP A 38 25.42 11.19 17.73
N ASP A 39 24.60 11.66 16.80
CA ASP A 39 24.73 12.97 16.21
C ASP A 39 23.49 13.78 16.58
N SER A 40 23.61 14.53 17.68
CA SER A 40 22.62 15.49 18.14
C SER A 40 22.54 16.72 17.21
N TYR A 41 22.20 16.49 15.96
CA TYR A 41 21.58 17.50 15.09
C TYR A 41 20.09 17.19 15.06
N SER A 42 19.38 17.72 16.05
CA SER A 42 17.92 17.70 16.08
C SER A 42 17.38 18.57 14.93
N TYR A 43 17.36 18.03 13.72
CA TYR A 43 16.52 18.56 12.67
C TYR A 43 15.07 18.31 13.08
N HIS A 44 14.46 19.30 13.69
CA HIS A 44 13.05 19.24 14.03
C HIS A 44 12.25 19.51 12.76
N TYR A 45 11.96 18.44 12.01
CA TYR A 45 11.00 18.53 10.93
C TYR A 45 9.62 18.89 11.48
N LYS A 46 8.84 19.62 10.70
CA LYS A 46 7.51 20.09 11.10
C LYS A 46 6.52 18.94 11.05
N VAL A 47 5.67 18.86 12.08
CA VAL A 47 4.46 18.03 12.10
C VAL A 47 3.27 18.94 12.14
N ILE A 48 2.39 18.84 11.15
CA ILE A 48 1.23 19.74 11.00
C ILE A 48 -0.02 18.87 10.80
N ILE A 49 -1.03 19.09 11.64
CA ILE A 49 -2.39 18.51 11.47
C ILE A 49 -3.35 19.66 11.23
N LYS A 50 -4.15 19.55 10.20
CA LYS A 50 -5.21 20.48 9.80
C LYS A 50 -6.52 19.72 9.64
N ASP A 51 -7.28 19.62 10.71
CA ASP A 51 -8.63 19.05 10.65
C ASP A 51 -9.66 20.20 10.50
N TYR A 52 -9.83 20.63 9.24
CA TYR A 52 -10.82 21.67 8.92
C TYR A 52 -12.26 21.18 8.97
N ALA A 53 -12.46 19.86 8.86
CA ALA A 53 -13.78 19.24 8.96
C ALA A 53 -14.20 18.94 10.41
N ASN A 54 -13.26 19.09 11.36
CA ASN A 54 -13.47 18.83 12.80
C ASN A 54 -14.04 17.43 13.07
N VAL A 55 -13.49 16.44 12.39
CA VAL A 55 -13.92 15.01 12.47
C VAL A 55 -13.06 14.18 13.43
N LEU A 56 -11.92 14.72 13.88
CA LEU A 56 -11.07 14.09 14.88
C LEU A 56 -11.38 14.59 16.28
N THR A 57 -11.35 13.69 17.24
CA THR A 57 -11.33 14.07 18.66
C THR A 57 -9.92 14.51 19.07
N LYS A 58 -9.78 15.30 20.13
CA LYS A 58 -8.48 15.73 20.67
C LYS A 58 -7.53 14.54 20.95
N SER A 59 -8.08 13.45 21.51
CA SER A 59 -7.30 12.23 21.76
C SER A 59 -6.81 11.57 20.48
N GLN A 60 -7.60 11.61 19.41
CA GLN A 60 -7.20 11.11 18.09
C GLN A 60 -6.14 12.00 17.45
N GLU A 61 -6.26 13.31 17.56
CA GLU A 61 -5.22 14.25 17.09
C GLU A 61 -3.89 14.03 17.82
N GLU A 62 -3.92 13.83 19.15
CA GLU A 62 -2.72 13.51 19.93
C GLU A 62 -2.05 12.21 19.49
N GLN A 63 -2.83 11.15 19.32
CA GLN A 63 -2.32 9.85 18.84
C GLN A 63 -1.80 9.94 17.40
N LEU A 64 -2.47 10.69 16.53
CA LEU A 64 -2.01 10.91 15.16
C LEU A 64 -0.70 11.71 15.15
N MET A 65 -0.59 12.72 16.03
CA MET A 65 0.63 13.51 16.21
C MET A 65 1.81 12.61 16.60
N GLU A 66 1.63 11.67 17.54
CA GLU A 66 2.67 10.72 17.93
C GLU A 66 3.11 9.84 16.75
N THR A 67 2.16 9.29 15.98
CA THR A 67 2.48 8.50 14.79
C THR A 67 3.22 9.32 13.72
N MET A 68 2.80 10.57 13.52
CA MET A 68 3.44 11.48 12.57
C MET A 68 4.84 11.90 13.02
N GLN A 69 5.12 12.00 14.33
CA GLN A 69 6.45 12.30 14.87
C GLN A 69 7.48 11.24 14.49
N GLU A 70 7.09 9.97 14.41
CA GLU A 70 7.99 8.92 13.92
C GLU A 70 8.41 9.17 12.46
N THR A 71 7.45 9.56 11.61
CA THR A 71 7.72 9.93 10.23
C THR A 71 8.53 11.23 10.12
N ALA A 72 8.31 12.17 11.06
CA ALA A 72 9.01 13.45 11.11
C ALA A 72 10.49 13.33 11.51
N ARG A 73 11.00 12.14 11.79
CA ARG A 73 12.44 11.88 11.89
C ARG A 73 13.14 11.97 10.54
N TYR A 74 12.40 11.86 9.45
CA TYR A 74 12.94 11.76 8.09
C TYR A 74 12.60 12.95 7.20
N CYS A 75 11.44 13.60 7.42
CA CYS A 75 10.98 14.72 6.61
C CYS A 75 9.83 15.49 7.28
N ASN A 76 9.47 16.65 6.73
CA ASN A 76 8.28 17.37 7.19
C ASN A 76 7.00 16.59 6.84
N VAL A 77 6.02 16.62 7.75
CA VAL A 77 4.77 15.86 7.58
C VAL A 77 3.56 16.76 7.80
N LEU A 78 2.59 16.62 6.91
CA LEU A 78 1.33 17.34 6.93
C LEU A 78 0.17 16.36 6.76
N CYS A 79 -0.79 16.41 7.67
CA CYS A 79 -2.09 15.78 7.52
C CYS A 79 -3.16 16.85 7.38
N GLU A 80 -4.01 16.73 6.35
CA GLU A 80 -5.14 17.63 6.18
C GLU A 80 -6.43 16.85 5.95
N ILE A 81 -7.49 17.19 6.69
CA ILE A 81 -8.85 16.66 6.50
C ILE A 81 -9.73 17.88 6.20
N SER A 82 -10.37 17.90 5.05
CA SER A 82 -10.98 19.13 4.56
C SER A 82 -12.20 18.87 3.66
N GLU A 83 -13.18 19.77 3.74
CA GLU A 83 -14.36 19.82 2.87
C GLU A 83 -14.26 20.91 1.80
N PHE A 84 -13.08 21.53 1.63
CA PHE A 84 -12.92 22.62 0.68
C PHE A 84 -13.10 22.17 -0.76
N ALA A 85 -13.85 22.96 -1.53
CA ALA A 85 -14.12 22.71 -2.93
C ALA A 85 -12.91 23.06 -3.81
N PHE A 86 -12.15 22.05 -4.22
CA PHE A 86 -11.09 22.15 -5.20
C PHE A 86 -11.43 21.35 -6.46
N HIS A 87 -10.83 21.69 -7.59
CA HIS A 87 -11.04 20.99 -8.85
C HIS A 87 -10.59 19.51 -8.82
N SER A 88 -9.58 19.20 -7.99
CA SER A 88 -9.10 17.85 -7.77
C SER A 88 -8.33 17.76 -6.47
N SER A 89 -8.31 16.58 -5.86
CA SER A 89 -7.55 16.32 -4.64
C SER A 89 -6.04 16.46 -4.85
N ALA A 90 -5.53 16.19 -6.06
CA ALA A 90 -4.12 16.41 -6.39
C ALA A 90 -3.74 17.89 -6.33
N TYR A 91 -4.55 18.77 -6.94
CA TYR A 91 -4.34 20.22 -6.88
C TYR A 91 -4.52 20.77 -5.46
N HIS A 92 -5.50 20.27 -4.72
CA HIS A 92 -5.73 20.60 -3.33
C HIS A 92 -4.48 20.28 -2.49
N ALA A 93 -4.00 19.02 -2.55
CA ALA A 93 -2.83 18.58 -1.80
C ALA A 93 -1.58 19.41 -2.13
N GLU A 94 -1.30 19.63 -3.42
CA GLU A 94 -0.15 20.44 -3.84
C GLU A 94 -0.25 21.89 -3.33
N SER A 95 -1.42 22.49 -3.43
CA SER A 95 -1.66 23.89 -2.99
C SER A 95 -1.52 24.03 -1.49
N SER A 96 -2.09 23.12 -0.70
CA SER A 96 -2.00 23.08 0.75
C SER A 96 -0.57 22.81 1.21
N TYR A 97 0.10 21.84 0.59
CA TYR A 97 1.51 21.56 0.88
C TYR A 97 2.38 22.81 0.68
N LYS A 98 2.26 23.47 -0.48
CA LYS A 98 3.03 24.68 -0.80
C LYS A 98 2.72 25.83 0.16
N ARG A 99 1.48 25.95 0.62
CA ARG A 99 1.09 26.98 1.61
C ARG A 99 1.73 26.74 2.98
N GLU A 100 1.78 25.50 3.46
CA GLU A 100 2.23 25.15 4.81
C GLU A 100 3.75 24.89 4.90
N LEU A 101 4.31 24.25 3.88
CA LEU A 101 5.69 23.76 3.86
C LEU A 101 6.56 24.41 2.76
N GLY A 102 5.95 25.07 1.77
CA GLY A 102 6.68 25.72 0.67
C GLY A 102 7.43 24.70 -0.18
N THR A 103 8.76 24.83 -0.20
CA THR A 103 9.69 23.94 -0.94
C THR A 103 10.51 23.05 0.00
N LEU A 104 10.09 22.87 1.25
CA LEU A 104 10.74 21.97 2.18
C LEU A 104 10.44 20.51 1.81
N ASP A 105 11.39 19.63 2.02
CA ASP A 105 11.21 18.18 1.83
C ASP A 105 10.13 17.63 2.77
N GLY A 106 9.19 16.87 2.25
CA GLY A 106 8.14 16.34 3.09
C GLY A 106 7.08 15.51 2.37
N VAL A 107 6.13 15.03 3.18
CA VAL A 107 4.98 14.24 2.74
C VAL A 107 3.70 14.82 3.33
N MET A 108 2.67 14.89 2.53
CA MET A 108 1.32 15.27 2.93
C MET A 108 0.35 14.11 2.67
N PHE A 109 -0.50 13.84 3.64
CA PHE A 109 -1.68 12.99 3.50
C PHE A 109 -2.93 13.86 3.57
N LEU A 110 -3.75 13.80 2.53
CA LEU A 110 -5.00 14.54 2.41
C LEU A 110 -6.19 13.59 2.42
N ILE A 111 -7.15 13.85 3.29
CA ILE A 111 -8.52 13.31 3.23
C ILE A 111 -9.42 14.43 2.69
N ASP A 112 -9.75 14.33 1.42
CA ASP A 112 -10.59 15.29 0.70
C ASP A 112 -12.04 14.82 0.73
N LEU A 113 -12.80 15.34 1.67
CA LEU A 113 -14.20 14.95 1.88
C LEU A 113 -15.10 15.47 0.76
N TYR A 114 -14.77 16.64 0.17
CA TYR A 114 -15.53 17.21 -0.94
C TYR A 114 -15.47 16.34 -2.18
N ASN A 115 -14.26 15.92 -2.59
CA ASN A 115 -14.07 15.04 -3.75
C ASN A 115 -14.20 13.54 -3.39
N ARG A 116 -14.37 13.21 -2.12
CA ARG A 116 -14.43 11.84 -1.58
C ARG A 116 -13.22 11.01 -2.00
N GLN A 117 -12.05 11.59 -1.82
CA GLN A 117 -10.75 11.00 -2.20
C GLN A 117 -9.74 11.16 -1.08
N ILE A 118 -8.82 10.22 -1.01
CA ILE A 118 -7.60 10.35 -0.22
C ILE A 118 -6.42 10.50 -1.16
N TYR A 119 -5.46 11.35 -0.79
CA TYR A 119 -4.33 11.65 -1.65
C TYR A 119 -3.04 11.80 -0.85
N ILE A 120 -1.92 11.32 -1.41
CA ILE A 120 -0.58 11.54 -0.87
C ILE A 120 0.18 12.41 -1.85
N TYR A 121 0.72 13.52 -1.33
CA TYR A 121 1.64 14.38 -2.03
C TYR A 121 3.00 14.31 -1.33
N SER A 122 4.08 14.13 -2.09
CA SER A 122 5.45 14.12 -1.59
C SER A 122 6.32 15.06 -2.41
N TYR A 123 7.28 15.71 -1.75
CA TYR A 123 8.18 16.66 -2.39
C TYR A 123 9.61 16.52 -1.85
N GLY A 124 10.59 16.78 -2.70
CA GLY A 124 12.01 16.68 -2.37
C GLY A 124 12.50 15.23 -2.24
N GLU A 125 13.37 14.96 -1.28
CA GLU A 125 13.95 13.62 -1.08
C GLU A 125 12.90 12.54 -0.80
N PRO A 126 11.84 12.77 0.02
CA PRO A 126 10.79 11.78 0.24
C PRO A 126 10.09 11.30 -1.03
N TYR A 127 10.02 12.13 -2.08
CA TYR A 127 9.40 11.74 -3.36
C TYR A 127 10.12 10.56 -4.04
N LYS A 128 11.42 10.37 -3.79
CA LYS A 128 12.19 9.23 -4.33
C LYS A 128 11.74 7.89 -3.73
N ILE A 129 11.21 7.93 -2.51
CA ILE A 129 10.75 6.76 -1.74
C ILE A 129 9.23 6.63 -1.83
N ILE A 130 8.52 7.72 -1.51
CA ILE A 130 7.06 7.80 -1.62
C ILE A 130 6.69 8.16 -3.07
N THR A 131 7.04 7.25 -3.97
CA THR A 131 6.72 7.36 -5.39
C THR A 131 5.21 7.29 -5.61
N LYS A 132 4.75 7.71 -6.79
CA LYS A 132 3.33 7.58 -7.19
C LYS A 132 2.78 6.17 -6.97
N THR A 133 3.57 5.12 -7.27
CA THR A 133 3.17 3.73 -7.06
C THR A 133 3.01 3.40 -5.58
N ASN A 134 3.92 3.85 -4.74
CA ASN A 134 3.84 3.64 -3.29
C ASN A 134 2.68 4.43 -2.69
N ALA A 135 2.48 5.68 -3.12
CA ALA A 135 1.33 6.51 -2.71
C ALA A 135 0.00 5.81 -3.03
N TYR A 136 -0.19 5.30 -4.25
CA TYR A 136 -1.38 4.52 -4.60
C TYR A 136 -1.52 3.25 -3.75
N THR A 137 -0.43 2.53 -3.48
CA THR A 137 -0.50 1.33 -2.62
C THR A 137 -0.99 1.70 -1.22
N ILE A 138 -0.47 2.78 -0.63
CA ILE A 138 -0.90 3.24 0.69
C ILE A 138 -2.39 3.66 0.66
N THR A 139 -2.79 4.48 -0.32
CA THR A 139 -4.19 4.92 -0.41
C THR A 139 -5.14 3.76 -0.61
N ASP A 140 -4.78 2.76 -1.43
CA ASP A 140 -5.57 1.53 -1.59
C ASP A 140 -5.68 0.73 -0.28
N ASN A 141 -4.61 0.68 0.52
CA ASN A 141 -4.60 -0.06 1.78
C ASN A 141 -5.48 0.60 2.87
N VAL A 142 -5.64 1.92 2.84
CA VAL A 142 -6.39 2.68 3.86
C VAL A 142 -7.74 3.16 3.38
N TYR A 143 -8.09 2.92 2.11
CA TYR A 143 -9.34 3.40 1.50
C TYR A 143 -10.59 2.93 2.25
N GLU A 144 -10.61 1.71 2.74
CA GLU A 144 -11.75 1.14 3.47
C GLU A 144 -12.07 1.96 4.71
N TYR A 145 -11.05 2.39 5.48
CA TYR A 145 -11.24 3.25 6.64
C TYR A 145 -11.90 4.58 6.25
N ALA A 146 -11.44 5.22 5.17
CA ALA A 146 -12.03 6.47 4.71
C ALA A 146 -13.49 6.28 4.27
N SER A 147 -13.82 5.16 3.61
CA SER A 147 -15.18 4.85 3.16
C SER A 147 -16.15 4.57 4.30
N GLU A 148 -15.64 4.13 5.44
CA GLU A 148 -16.38 3.88 6.68
C GLU A 148 -16.36 5.09 7.64
N GLU A 149 -15.89 6.26 7.18
CA GLU A 149 -15.76 7.50 7.97
C GLU A 149 -14.81 7.36 9.18
N LYS A 150 -13.93 6.36 9.17
CA LYS A 150 -12.89 6.14 10.18
C LYS A 150 -11.64 6.94 9.81
N TYR A 151 -11.76 8.27 9.86
CA TYR A 151 -10.72 9.17 9.34
C TYR A 151 -9.43 9.14 10.14
N PHE A 152 -9.52 8.94 11.47
CA PHE A 152 -8.36 8.76 12.32
C PHE A 152 -7.57 7.51 11.92
N GLU A 153 -8.23 6.35 11.82
CA GLU A 153 -7.60 5.09 11.45
C GLU A 153 -6.99 5.17 10.05
N CYS A 154 -7.68 5.86 9.13
CA CYS A 154 -7.20 6.11 7.79
C CYS A 154 -5.87 6.88 7.79
N ALA A 155 -5.82 8.02 8.47
CA ALA A 155 -4.62 8.85 8.54
C ALA A 155 -3.49 8.16 9.32
N ASN A 156 -3.81 7.56 10.46
CA ASN A 156 -2.86 6.89 11.33
C ASN A 156 -2.17 5.73 10.61
N GLU A 157 -2.93 4.89 9.92
CA GLU A 157 -2.38 3.77 9.17
C GLU A 157 -1.60 4.24 7.92
N ALA A 158 -2.03 5.32 7.27
CA ALA A 158 -1.29 5.91 6.17
C ALA A 158 0.11 6.38 6.63
N PHE A 159 0.21 7.10 7.75
CA PHE A 159 1.50 7.55 8.26
C PHE A 159 2.39 6.42 8.75
N LYS A 160 1.85 5.33 9.32
CA LYS A 160 2.63 4.13 9.63
C LYS A 160 3.26 3.54 8.37
N GLN A 161 2.49 3.41 7.29
CA GLN A 161 2.99 2.87 6.03
C GLN A 161 3.99 3.81 5.34
N ILE A 162 3.80 5.14 5.44
CA ILE A 162 4.77 6.13 4.99
C ILE A 162 6.09 5.95 5.76
N ASN A 163 6.02 5.84 7.08
CA ASN A 163 7.19 5.62 7.92
C ASN A 163 7.92 4.32 7.55
N MET A 164 7.20 3.19 7.41
CA MET A 164 7.77 1.92 6.97
C MET A 164 8.59 2.08 5.68
N LEU A 165 8.07 2.80 4.69
CA LEU A 165 8.78 3.03 3.44
C LEU A 165 10.02 3.90 3.63
N LEU A 166 9.96 4.94 4.47
CA LEU A 166 11.08 5.84 4.74
C LEU A 166 12.22 5.14 5.48
N VAL A 167 11.91 4.16 6.33
CA VAL A 167 12.94 3.30 6.98
C VAL A 167 13.42 2.16 6.09
N GLY A 168 12.91 2.04 4.86
CA GLY A 168 13.30 1.00 3.90
C GLY A 168 12.53 -0.31 4.03
N GLU A 169 11.47 -0.36 4.82
CA GLU A 169 10.59 -1.53 4.95
C GLU A 169 9.60 -1.62 3.78
N GLN A 170 8.99 -2.78 3.62
CA GLN A 170 7.99 -3.02 2.58
C GLN A 170 6.57 -2.97 3.14
N ILE A 171 5.69 -2.27 2.44
CA ILE A 171 4.26 -2.25 2.74
C ILE A 171 3.50 -3.38 2.04
N SER A 172 2.40 -3.82 2.63
CA SER A 172 1.51 -4.83 2.04
C SER A 172 0.95 -4.35 0.69
N ARG A 173 0.84 -5.28 -0.26
CA ARG A 173 0.30 -5.03 -1.61
C ARG A 173 -0.77 -6.08 -1.96
N PRO A 174 -1.93 -6.07 -1.30
CA PRO A 174 -2.94 -7.11 -1.43
C PRO A 174 -3.42 -7.32 -2.87
N MET A 175 -3.53 -6.25 -3.68
CA MET A 175 -3.96 -6.33 -5.07
C MET A 175 -3.01 -7.16 -5.96
N LYS A 176 -1.71 -7.17 -5.68
CA LYS A 176 -0.76 -8.03 -6.41
C LYS A 176 -1.00 -9.51 -6.15
N HIS A 177 -1.34 -9.88 -4.92
CA HIS A 177 -1.63 -11.27 -4.57
C HIS A 177 -2.92 -11.76 -5.24
N ILE A 178 -3.97 -10.94 -5.26
CA ILE A 178 -5.25 -11.24 -5.93
C ILE A 178 -5.03 -11.42 -7.43
N SER A 179 -4.31 -10.52 -8.09
CA SER A 179 -3.99 -10.62 -9.52
C SER A 179 -3.20 -11.88 -9.86
N ASN A 180 -2.22 -12.24 -9.04
CA ASN A 180 -1.41 -13.46 -9.25
C ASN A 180 -2.25 -14.72 -9.09
N ILE A 181 -3.16 -14.78 -8.11
CA ILE A 181 -4.08 -15.89 -7.91
C ILE A 181 -5.03 -16.03 -9.10
N LEU A 182 -5.63 -14.93 -9.56
CA LEU A 182 -6.52 -14.92 -10.71
C LEU A 182 -5.80 -15.40 -11.98
N LEU A 183 -4.58 -14.90 -12.22
CA LEU A 183 -3.75 -15.31 -13.35
C LEU A 183 -3.42 -16.83 -13.29
N ALA A 184 -3.10 -17.35 -12.12
CA ALA A 184 -2.84 -18.77 -11.92
C ALA A 184 -4.07 -19.64 -12.23
N ILE A 185 -5.27 -19.19 -11.83
CA ILE A 185 -6.54 -19.87 -12.13
C ILE A 185 -6.78 -19.89 -13.64
N ILE A 186 -6.66 -18.74 -14.32
CA ILE A 186 -6.85 -18.63 -15.77
C ILE A 186 -5.87 -19.54 -16.51
N PHE A 187 -4.60 -19.53 -16.12
CA PHE A 187 -3.58 -20.37 -16.72
C PHE A 187 -3.84 -21.87 -16.52
N SER A 188 -4.31 -22.27 -15.34
CA SER A 188 -4.70 -23.63 -15.02
C SER A 188 -5.86 -24.13 -15.90
N ILE A 189 -6.88 -23.30 -16.10
CA ILE A 189 -8.02 -23.60 -16.97
C ILE A 189 -7.57 -23.75 -18.43
N LEU A 190 -6.73 -22.83 -18.91
CA LEU A 190 -6.21 -22.85 -20.27
C LEU A 190 -5.37 -24.10 -20.54
N LEU A 191 -4.47 -24.44 -19.60
CA LEU A 191 -3.63 -25.63 -19.70
C LEU A 191 -4.49 -26.92 -19.75
N ASN A 192 -5.51 -27.01 -18.89
CA ASN A 192 -6.43 -28.12 -18.86
C ASN A 192 -7.20 -28.28 -20.20
N TYR A 193 -7.68 -27.15 -20.74
CA TYR A 193 -8.35 -27.13 -22.05
C TYR A 193 -7.42 -27.63 -23.17
N LEU A 194 -6.16 -27.16 -23.20
CA LEU A 194 -5.18 -27.60 -24.21
C LEU A 194 -4.86 -29.09 -24.11
N LEU A 195 -4.73 -29.63 -22.89
CA LEU A 195 -4.51 -31.07 -22.66
C LEU A 195 -5.68 -31.92 -23.12
N LEU A 196 -6.92 -31.47 -22.82
CA LEU A 196 -8.13 -32.16 -23.29
C LEU A 196 -8.24 -32.15 -24.81
N LYS A 197 -7.96 -31.03 -25.46
CA LYS A 197 -7.97 -30.88 -26.92
C LYS A 197 -6.91 -31.77 -27.59
N LYS A 198 -5.72 -31.89 -26.99
CA LYS A 198 -4.66 -32.78 -27.50
C LYS A 198 -5.04 -34.25 -27.37
N THR A 199 -5.69 -34.63 -26.28
CA THR A 199 -6.10 -36.03 -26.01
C THR A 199 -7.27 -36.43 -26.92
N SER A 200 -8.22 -35.53 -27.22
CA SER A 200 -9.33 -35.85 -28.13
C SER A 200 -8.87 -36.08 -29.56
N LYS A 201 -7.87 -35.34 -30.07
CA LYS A 201 -7.30 -35.55 -31.40
C LYS A 201 -6.61 -36.91 -31.59
N VAL A 202 -6.08 -37.50 -30.53
CA VAL A 202 -5.42 -38.84 -30.59
C VAL A 202 -6.44 -39.96 -30.72
N TYR A 203 -7.67 -39.77 -30.28
CA TYR A 203 -8.74 -40.76 -30.37
C TYR A 203 -9.51 -40.73 -31.69
N ASP A 204 -9.46 -39.63 -32.46
CA ASP A 204 -10.08 -39.53 -33.80
C ASP A 204 -9.20 -40.16 -34.91
N LEU A 205 -7.96 -40.55 -34.60
CA LEU A 205 -6.99 -41.15 -35.53
C LEU A 205 -6.78 -42.67 -35.32
N SER A 206 -7.53 -43.30 -34.44
CA SER A 206 -7.52 -44.74 -34.16
C SER A 206 -8.88 -45.38 -34.52
#